data_3fe686b0cb3e2ea79385cffcea53ee4b
#
_entry.id   3fe686b0cb3e2ea79385cffcea53ee4b
#
_cell.length_a   1.000
_cell.length_b   1.000
_cell.length_c   1.000
_cell.angle_alpha   90.00
_cell.angle_beta   90.00
_cell.angle_gamma   90.00
#
_symmetry.space_group_name_H-M   'P 1'
#
loop_
_entity.id
_entity.type
_entity.pdbx_description
1 polymer ?
#
loop_
_entity_poly.entity_id
_entity_poly.type
_entity_poly.pdbx_seq_one_letter_code
_entity_poly.pdbx_strand_id
1 'polypeptide(L)'
;MDIYQFISSLIGSLVWPVTAILAFFILKKHLSSLLPFVERLKYKDFELEFRKSIQELTEKSKLALPPTINEELQLPTNLRDRLYNLAEISPRSAVLESWLQVESAAADIIQSRNLAPNYKSAMGPMRLGEVLHKSEVLDSVQMDIFNRLRELRNKAIHINEAVFKLDEIKEYVDLALLLSLKIKGR
;
A
#
# COMPACT_ATOMS: atom_id res chain seq x y z
N MET A 1 21.01 58.68 23.84
CA MET A 1 19.89 57.75 23.63
C MET A 1 18.99 57.89 24.82
N ASP A 2 17.80 58.52 24.61
CA ASP A 2 16.92 58.73 25.74
C ASP A 2 16.33 57.39 26.25
N ILE A 3 16.26 57.24 27.56
CA ILE A 3 15.73 56.04 28.24
C ILE A 3 14.34 55.64 27.67
N TYR A 4 13.53 56.65 27.31
CA TYR A 4 12.22 56.43 26.71
C TYR A 4 12.29 55.82 25.31
N GLN A 5 13.26 56.17 24.50
CA GLN A 5 13.46 55.58 23.17
C GLN A 5 13.96 54.12 23.26
N PHE A 6 14.83 53.84 24.21
CA PHE A 6 15.30 52.49 24.47
C PHE A 6 14.17 51.55 24.93
N ILE A 7 13.34 52.01 25.88
CA ILE A 7 12.18 51.25 26.37
C ILE A 7 11.17 51.01 25.22
N SER A 8 10.87 52.04 24.42
CA SER A 8 9.95 51.90 23.29
C SER A 8 10.46 50.90 22.23
N SER A 9 11.74 50.92 21.93
CA SER A 9 12.36 49.96 21.02
C SER A 9 12.33 48.52 21.55
N LEU A 10 12.59 48.35 22.85
CA LEU A 10 12.54 47.04 23.53
C LEU A 10 11.12 46.46 23.53
N ILE A 11 10.13 47.28 23.85
CA ILE A 11 8.71 46.88 23.80
C ILE A 11 8.32 46.52 22.37
N GLY A 12 8.67 47.32 21.37
CA GLY A 12 8.39 47.05 19.96
C GLY A 12 8.98 45.75 19.44
N SER A 13 10.21 45.39 19.88
CA SER A 13 10.85 44.16 19.50
C SER A 13 10.32 42.91 20.21
N LEU A 14 9.79 43.07 21.42
CA LEU A 14 9.22 41.96 22.22
C LEU A 14 7.75 41.66 21.90
N VAL A 15 6.98 42.63 21.44
CA VAL A 15 5.54 42.47 21.15
C VAL A 15 5.33 41.34 20.11
N TRP A 16 6.12 41.32 19.04
CA TRP A 16 5.97 40.33 17.98
C TRP A 16 6.24 38.89 18.46
N PRO A 17 7.37 38.55 19.13
CA PRO A 17 7.59 37.21 19.65
C PRO A 17 6.56 36.75 20.67
N VAL A 18 6.17 37.66 21.59
CA VAL A 18 5.15 37.38 22.62
C VAL A 18 3.80 37.08 21.99
N THR A 19 3.38 37.87 20.98
CA THR A 19 2.12 37.64 20.26
C THR A 19 2.16 36.34 19.50
N ALA A 20 3.28 35.98 18.86
CA ALA A 20 3.45 34.72 18.15
C ALA A 20 3.37 33.51 19.10
N ILE A 21 4.01 33.59 20.27
CA ILE A 21 3.95 32.54 21.29
C ILE A 21 2.52 32.39 21.83
N LEU A 22 1.83 33.48 22.10
CA LEU A 22 0.48 33.47 22.60
C LEU A 22 -0.50 32.89 21.56
N ALA A 23 -0.36 33.29 20.31
CA ALA A 23 -1.11 32.72 19.19
C ALA A 23 -0.84 31.22 19.04
N PHE A 24 0.41 30.79 19.18
CA PHE A 24 0.76 29.36 19.14
C PHE A 24 0.09 28.55 20.24
N PHE A 25 0.06 29.06 21.49
CA PHE A 25 -0.61 28.38 22.61
C PHE A 25 -2.12 28.29 22.43
N ILE A 26 -2.75 29.34 21.90
CA ILE A 26 -4.18 29.34 21.59
C ILE A 26 -4.48 28.36 20.46
N LEU A 27 -3.68 28.40 19.40
CA LEU A 27 -3.84 27.53 18.23
C LEU A 27 -3.59 26.05 18.55
N LYS A 28 -2.59 25.75 19.40
CA LYS A 28 -2.26 24.39 19.83
C LYS A 28 -3.46 23.67 20.45
N LYS A 29 -4.26 24.37 21.26
CA LYS A 29 -5.46 23.81 21.90
C LYS A 29 -6.54 23.46 20.86
N HIS A 30 -6.68 24.24 19.80
CA HIS A 30 -7.64 24.00 18.74
C HIS A 30 -7.09 23.01 17.69
N LEU A 31 -5.79 23.01 17.43
CA LEU A 31 -5.16 22.07 16.50
C LEU A 31 -5.27 20.61 16.96
N SER A 32 -5.10 20.35 18.26
CA SER A 32 -5.23 19.00 18.81
C SER A 32 -6.64 18.43 18.67
N SER A 33 -7.67 19.27 18.62
CA SER A 33 -9.05 18.82 18.37
C SER A 33 -9.34 18.53 16.89
N LEU A 34 -8.51 19.04 15.97
CA LEU A 34 -8.65 18.80 14.52
C LEU A 34 -7.90 17.53 14.05
N LEU A 35 -6.90 17.06 14.81
CA LEU A 35 -6.13 15.86 14.48
C LEU A 35 -7.01 14.61 14.21
N PRO A 36 -8.04 14.30 15.05
CA PRO A 36 -8.92 13.16 14.77
C PRO A 36 -9.75 13.34 13.49
N PHE A 37 -10.03 14.57 13.10
CA PHE A 37 -10.76 14.89 11.87
C PHE A 37 -9.92 14.62 10.60
N VAL A 38 -8.66 15.03 10.64
CA VAL A 38 -7.70 14.80 9.54
C VAL A 38 -7.43 13.31 9.37
N GLU A 39 -7.28 12.55 10.46
CA GLU A 39 -7.15 11.10 10.40
C GLU A 39 -8.38 10.44 9.78
N ARG A 40 -9.58 10.81 10.20
CA ARG A 40 -10.83 10.25 9.65
C ARG A 40 -11.02 10.54 8.16
N LEU A 41 -10.66 11.73 7.69
CA LEU A 41 -10.69 12.09 6.27
C LEU A 41 -9.71 11.19 5.48
N LYS A 42 -8.49 11.05 5.96
CA LYS A 42 -7.47 10.22 5.33
C LYS A 42 -7.89 8.74 5.23
N TYR A 43 -8.58 8.21 6.24
CA TYR A 43 -9.09 6.84 6.22
C TYR A 43 -10.22 6.66 5.23
N LYS A 44 -11.15 7.60 5.14
CA LYS A 44 -12.28 7.54 4.22
C LYS A 44 -11.83 7.63 2.75
N ASP A 45 -10.87 8.48 2.46
CA ASP A 45 -10.28 8.61 1.13
C ASP A 45 -9.57 7.31 0.72
N PHE A 46 -8.86 6.67 1.65
CA PHE A 46 -8.23 5.37 1.37
C PHE A 46 -9.25 4.27 1.13
N GLU A 47 -10.32 4.16 1.92
CA GLU A 47 -11.37 3.15 1.72
C GLU A 47 -11.96 3.26 0.31
N LEU A 48 -12.26 4.47 -0.13
CA LEU A 48 -12.81 4.72 -1.47
C LEU A 48 -11.78 4.38 -2.57
N GLU A 49 -10.52 4.78 -2.38
CA GLU A 49 -9.45 4.50 -3.32
C GLU A 49 -9.15 3.01 -3.41
N PHE A 50 -9.11 2.31 -2.27
CA PHE A 50 -8.86 0.87 -2.22
C PHE A 50 -9.95 0.11 -2.97
N ARG A 51 -11.22 0.39 -2.65
CA ARG A 51 -12.37 -0.21 -3.33
C ARG A 51 -12.33 0.01 -4.84
N LYS A 52 -12.16 1.28 -5.27
CA LYS A 52 -12.10 1.62 -6.69
C LYS A 52 -10.97 0.89 -7.38
N SER A 53 -9.78 0.87 -6.77
CA SER A 53 -8.63 0.17 -7.33
C SER A 53 -8.87 -1.34 -7.44
N ILE A 54 -9.48 -1.98 -6.44
CA ILE A 54 -9.81 -3.41 -6.49
C ILE A 54 -10.80 -3.71 -7.59
N GLN A 55 -11.87 -2.92 -7.72
CA GLN A 55 -12.85 -3.11 -8.79
C GLN A 55 -12.23 -2.97 -10.20
N GLU A 56 -11.42 -1.94 -10.41
CA GLU A 56 -10.69 -1.74 -11.68
C GLU A 56 -9.74 -2.91 -11.98
N LEU A 57 -9.04 -3.41 -10.96
CA LEU A 57 -8.13 -4.54 -11.09
C LEU A 57 -8.87 -5.85 -11.38
N THR A 58 -10.01 -6.08 -10.75
CA THR A 58 -10.86 -7.25 -11.00
C THR A 58 -11.33 -7.28 -12.46
N GLU A 59 -11.77 -6.15 -13.01
CA GLU A 59 -12.14 -6.09 -14.43
C GLU A 59 -10.94 -6.32 -15.38
N LYS A 60 -9.81 -5.70 -15.10
CA LYS A 60 -8.58 -5.92 -15.89
C LYS A 60 -8.08 -7.36 -15.81
N SER A 61 -8.18 -7.97 -14.64
CA SER A 61 -7.70 -9.33 -14.41
C SER A 61 -8.45 -10.38 -15.23
N LYS A 62 -9.74 -10.18 -15.45
CA LYS A 62 -10.57 -11.08 -16.30
C LYS A 62 -10.01 -11.26 -17.70
N LEU A 63 -9.29 -10.28 -18.23
CA LEU A 63 -8.71 -10.29 -19.58
C LEU A 63 -7.25 -10.72 -19.59
N ALA A 64 -6.52 -10.53 -18.50
CA ALA A 64 -5.07 -10.62 -18.45
C ALA A 64 -4.53 -11.76 -17.59
N LEU A 65 -5.33 -12.30 -16.68
CA LEU A 65 -4.94 -13.38 -15.78
C LEU A 65 -5.77 -14.66 -16.06
N PRO A 66 -5.31 -15.82 -15.58
CA PRO A 66 -6.07 -17.06 -15.71
C PRO A 66 -7.51 -16.88 -15.16
N PRO A 67 -8.54 -17.42 -15.85
CA PRO A 67 -9.93 -17.05 -15.61
C PRO A 67 -10.50 -17.47 -14.25
N THR A 68 -9.83 -18.36 -13.54
CA THR A 68 -10.32 -18.79 -12.22
C THR A 68 -9.21 -19.44 -11.39
N ILE A 69 -9.28 -19.26 -10.07
CA ILE A 69 -8.60 -20.10 -9.08
C ILE A 69 -9.44 -21.38 -8.91
N ASN A 70 -9.68 -22.10 -10.00
CA ASN A 70 -10.44 -23.36 -9.93
C ASN A 70 -9.50 -24.53 -9.65
N GLU A 71 -10.08 -25.64 -9.18
CA GLU A 71 -9.42 -26.85 -8.70
C GLU A 71 -8.36 -27.46 -9.65
N GLU A 72 -8.35 -27.10 -10.92
CA GLU A 72 -7.35 -27.53 -11.91
C GLU A 72 -6.00 -26.80 -11.81
N LEU A 73 -5.98 -25.57 -11.30
CA LEU A 73 -4.75 -24.83 -11.03
C LEU A 73 -4.34 -25.10 -9.57
N GLN A 74 -3.54 -26.12 -9.37
CA GLN A 74 -2.91 -26.61 -8.15
C GLN A 74 -2.37 -25.55 -7.16
N LEU A 75 -3.21 -24.56 -6.79
CA LEU A 75 -3.05 -23.93 -5.50
C LEU A 75 -3.50 -24.97 -4.46
N PRO A 76 -2.73 -25.18 -3.40
CA PRO A 76 -3.27 -25.92 -2.26
C PRO A 76 -4.56 -25.19 -1.87
N THR A 77 -5.70 -25.84 -1.98
CA THR A 77 -7.03 -25.32 -1.54
C THR A 77 -6.92 -24.70 -0.15
N ASN A 78 -6.02 -25.23 0.64
CA ASN A 78 -5.59 -24.77 1.95
C ASN A 78 -4.96 -23.36 1.97
N LEU A 79 -4.29 -22.85 0.92
CA LEU A 79 -3.64 -21.53 0.95
C LEU A 79 -4.65 -20.39 0.83
N ARG A 80 -5.59 -20.50 -0.10
CA ARG A 80 -6.66 -19.51 -0.28
C ARG A 80 -7.52 -19.39 0.96
N ASP A 81 -7.98 -20.55 1.48
CA ASP A 81 -8.80 -20.62 2.69
C ASP A 81 -8.06 -20.06 3.90
N ARG A 82 -6.76 -20.37 4.03
CA ARG A 82 -5.92 -19.81 5.09
C ARG A 82 -5.83 -18.29 5.00
N LEU A 83 -5.66 -17.72 3.80
CA LEU A 83 -5.60 -16.28 3.61
C LEU A 83 -6.96 -15.61 3.84
N TYR A 84 -8.05 -16.27 3.50
CA TYR A 84 -9.40 -15.78 3.79
C TYR A 84 -9.68 -15.77 5.30
N ASN A 85 -9.33 -16.85 6.02
CA ASN A 85 -9.43 -16.89 7.49
C ASN A 85 -8.54 -15.80 8.12
N LEU A 86 -7.34 -15.58 7.58
CA LEU A 86 -6.47 -14.50 8.02
C LEU A 86 -7.10 -13.13 7.77
N ALA A 87 -7.83 -12.93 6.67
CA ALA A 87 -8.52 -11.69 6.37
C ALA A 87 -9.62 -11.35 7.39
N GLU A 88 -10.26 -12.36 7.97
CA GLU A 88 -11.27 -12.17 9.02
C GLU A 88 -10.65 -11.76 10.37
N ILE A 89 -9.42 -12.20 10.64
CA ILE A 89 -8.71 -11.91 11.90
C ILE A 89 -7.90 -10.61 11.77
N SER A 90 -7.16 -10.45 10.69
CA SER A 90 -6.27 -9.33 10.41
C SER A 90 -6.23 -9.05 8.91
N PRO A 91 -7.09 -8.14 8.42
CA PRO A 91 -7.14 -7.74 7.01
C PRO A 91 -5.77 -7.33 6.47
N ARG A 92 -5.02 -6.54 7.24
CA ARG A 92 -3.67 -6.11 6.88
C ARG A 92 -2.72 -7.28 6.68
N SER A 93 -2.74 -8.25 7.59
CA SER A 93 -1.88 -9.44 7.49
C SER A 93 -2.22 -10.27 6.26
N ALA A 94 -3.49 -10.40 5.91
CA ALA A 94 -3.91 -11.10 4.70
C ALA A 94 -3.40 -10.40 3.42
N VAL A 95 -3.45 -9.07 3.36
CA VAL A 95 -2.86 -8.30 2.24
C VAL A 95 -1.36 -8.53 2.13
N LEU A 96 -0.64 -8.49 3.25
CA LEU A 96 0.81 -8.67 3.27
C LEU A 96 1.21 -10.10 2.87
N GLU A 97 0.54 -11.10 3.43
CA GLU A 97 0.83 -12.52 3.19
C GLU A 97 0.49 -12.92 1.75
N SER A 98 -0.63 -12.43 1.18
CA SER A 98 -0.95 -12.68 -0.22
C SER A 98 0.03 -12.00 -1.18
N TRP A 99 0.50 -10.80 -0.87
CA TRP A 99 1.56 -10.14 -1.62
C TRP A 99 2.88 -10.91 -1.57
N LEU A 100 3.22 -11.52 -0.43
CA LEU A 100 4.41 -12.35 -0.29
C LEU A 100 4.39 -13.55 -1.26
N GLN A 101 3.20 -14.08 -1.61
CA GLN A 101 3.09 -15.13 -2.64
C GLN A 101 3.51 -14.61 -4.03
N VAL A 102 3.19 -13.35 -4.34
CA VAL A 102 3.63 -12.70 -5.60
C VAL A 102 5.15 -12.51 -5.60
N GLU A 103 5.72 -12.01 -4.51
CA GLU A 103 7.18 -11.82 -4.37
C GLU A 103 7.94 -13.16 -4.47
N SER A 104 7.43 -14.19 -3.80
CA SER A 104 8.02 -15.53 -3.87
C SER A 104 7.98 -16.08 -5.29
N ALA A 105 6.82 -16.00 -5.97
CA ALA A 105 6.69 -16.43 -7.36
C ALA A 105 7.65 -15.69 -8.29
N ALA A 106 7.80 -14.38 -8.09
CA ALA A 106 8.73 -13.55 -8.85
C ALA A 106 10.19 -13.96 -8.62
N ALA A 107 10.58 -14.17 -7.37
CA ALA A 107 11.94 -14.61 -7.03
C ALA A 107 12.24 -15.99 -7.61
N ASP A 108 11.32 -16.95 -7.47
CA ASP A 108 11.47 -18.31 -7.99
C ASP A 108 11.68 -18.34 -9.50
N ILE A 109 10.89 -17.58 -10.28
CA ILE A 109 11.00 -17.56 -11.73
C ILE A 109 12.27 -16.85 -12.19
N ILE A 110 12.64 -15.74 -11.53
CA ILE A 110 13.88 -15.01 -11.82
C ILE A 110 15.10 -15.91 -11.58
N GLN A 111 15.10 -16.67 -10.51
CA GLN A 111 16.19 -17.58 -10.17
C GLN A 111 16.22 -18.78 -11.11
N SER A 112 15.09 -19.47 -11.31
CA SER A 112 15.02 -20.69 -12.12
C SER A 112 15.35 -20.46 -13.59
N ARG A 113 14.99 -19.28 -14.15
CA ARG A 113 15.30 -18.91 -15.55
C ARG A 113 16.56 -18.06 -15.68
N ASN A 114 17.27 -17.80 -14.58
CA ASN A 114 18.48 -16.95 -14.54
C ASN A 114 18.27 -15.57 -15.20
N LEU A 115 17.11 -14.95 -14.98
CA LEU A 115 16.73 -13.69 -15.64
C LEU A 115 17.53 -12.48 -15.15
N ALA A 116 18.26 -12.58 -14.05
CA ALA A 116 19.12 -11.56 -13.51
C ALA A 116 20.42 -12.17 -12.95
N PRO A 117 21.41 -12.49 -13.80
CA PRO A 117 22.64 -13.20 -13.40
C PRO A 117 23.44 -12.52 -12.29
N ASN A 118 23.33 -11.18 -12.17
CA ASN A 118 24.00 -10.39 -11.14
C ASN A 118 23.13 -10.19 -9.88
N TYR A 119 22.07 -10.99 -9.74
CA TYR A 119 21.15 -10.92 -8.61
C TYR A 119 21.78 -11.46 -7.34
N LYS A 120 22.24 -10.57 -6.47
CA LYS A 120 22.56 -10.88 -5.09
C LYS A 120 21.34 -10.60 -4.24
N SER A 121 20.69 -11.67 -3.81
CA SER A 121 19.76 -11.81 -2.69
C SER A 121 19.21 -10.51 -2.07
N ALA A 122 18.10 -10.00 -2.48
CA ALA A 122 17.20 -8.96 -1.95
C ALA A 122 16.90 -7.83 -2.95
N MET A 123 16.22 -8.18 -4.05
CA MET A 123 15.59 -7.14 -4.87
C MET A 123 14.32 -6.67 -4.18
N GLY A 124 14.16 -5.36 -4.03
CA GLY A 124 12.87 -4.81 -3.64
C GLY A 124 11.79 -5.09 -4.71
N PRO A 125 10.49 -5.05 -4.32
CA PRO A 125 9.37 -5.39 -5.20
C PRO A 125 9.35 -4.65 -6.54
N MET A 126 9.77 -3.38 -6.55
CA MET A 126 9.82 -2.57 -7.76
C MET A 126 10.76 -3.18 -8.81
N ARG A 127 11.95 -3.60 -8.38
CA ARG A 127 12.95 -4.18 -9.27
C ARG A 127 12.56 -5.59 -9.74
N LEU A 128 11.86 -6.36 -8.89
CA LEU A 128 11.28 -7.64 -9.30
C LEU A 128 10.32 -7.44 -10.49
N GLY A 129 9.40 -6.48 -10.40
CA GLY A 129 8.48 -6.15 -11.48
C GLY A 129 9.19 -5.75 -12.78
N GLU A 130 10.23 -4.90 -12.69
CA GLU A 130 11.02 -4.50 -13.85
C GLU A 130 11.69 -5.68 -14.56
N VAL A 131 12.25 -6.61 -13.80
CA VAL A 131 12.88 -7.83 -14.36
C VAL A 131 11.84 -8.71 -15.05
N LEU A 132 10.68 -8.94 -14.39
CA LEU A 132 9.61 -9.75 -14.96
C LEU A 132 9.06 -9.15 -16.26
N HIS A 133 8.92 -7.83 -16.31
CA HIS A 133 8.44 -7.15 -17.52
C HIS A 133 9.47 -7.17 -18.65
N LYS A 134 10.74 -6.87 -18.35
CA LYS A 134 11.83 -6.92 -19.35
C LYS A 134 12.08 -8.32 -19.91
N SER A 135 11.78 -9.35 -19.13
CA SER A 135 11.91 -10.75 -19.51
C SER A 135 10.63 -11.35 -20.10
N GLU A 136 9.64 -10.51 -20.41
CA GLU A 136 8.35 -10.89 -21.00
C GLU A 136 7.56 -11.93 -20.18
N VAL A 137 7.87 -12.07 -18.88
CA VAL A 137 7.10 -12.90 -17.96
C VAL A 137 5.74 -12.26 -17.65
N LEU A 138 5.74 -10.93 -17.54
CA LEU A 138 4.54 -10.11 -17.41
C LEU A 138 4.45 -9.14 -18.59
N ASP A 139 3.29 -9.11 -19.24
CA ASP A 139 2.97 -8.10 -20.23
C ASP A 139 2.63 -6.75 -19.56
N SER A 140 2.34 -5.73 -20.37
CA SER A 140 2.08 -4.37 -19.87
C SER A 140 0.83 -4.29 -18.96
N VAL A 141 -0.20 -5.08 -19.24
CA VAL A 141 -1.44 -5.10 -18.45
C VAL A 141 -1.20 -5.80 -17.11
N GLN A 142 -0.51 -6.92 -17.15
CA GLN A 142 -0.13 -7.68 -15.95
C GLN A 142 0.84 -6.88 -15.06
N MET A 143 1.74 -6.11 -15.68
CA MET A 143 2.63 -5.20 -14.96
C MET A 143 1.88 -4.06 -14.27
N ASP A 144 0.82 -3.53 -14.89
CA ASP A 144 -0.07 -2.55 -14.24
C ASP A 144 -0.77 -3.17 -13.02
N ILE A 145 -1.29 -4.40 -13.14
CA ILE A 145 -1.87 -5.16 -12.01
C ILE A 145 -0.85 -5.34 -10.89
N PHE A 146 0.37 -5.77 -11.22
CA PHE A 146 1.47 -5.93 -10.25
C PHE A 146 1.75 -4.64 -9.50
N ASN A 147 1.89 -3.50 -10.21
CA ASN A 147 2.18 -2.22 -9.60
C ASN A 147 1.04 -1.74 -8.69
N ARG A 148 -0.20 -1.88 -9.12
CA ARG A 148 -1.38 -1.50 -8.33
C ARG A 148 -1.51 -2.33 -7.05
N LEU A 149 -1.36 -3.65 -7.12
CA LEU A 149 -1.38 -4.52 -5.94
C LEU A 149 -0.25 -4.15 -4.96
N ARG A 150 0.96 -3.85 -5.48
CA ARG A 150 2.08 -3.36 -4.67
C ARG A 150 1.75 -2.04 -3.96
N GLU A 151 1.15 -1.09 -4.67
CA GLU A 151 0.75 0.20 -4.09
C GLU A 151 -0.29 0.02 -2.98
N LEU A 152 -1.32 -0.79 -3.22
CA LEU A 152 -2.34 -1.10 -2.22
C LEU A 152 -1.74 -1.76 -0.98
N ARG A 153 -0.81 -2.71 -1.16
CA ARG A 153 -0.08 -3.34 -0.06
C ARG A 153 0.74 -2.32 0.72
N ASN A 154 1.46 -1.44 0.04
CA ASN A 154 2.27 -0.42 0.73
C ASN A 154 1.39 0.56 1.53
N LYS A 155 0.24 0.94 1.00
CA LYS A 155 -0.73 1.78 1.72
C LYS A 155 -1.34 1.04 2.92
N ALA A 156 -1.66 -0.25 2.77
CA ALA A 156 -2.27 -1.06 3.82
C ALA A 156 -1.42 -1.13 5.11
N ILE A 157 -0.09 -1.05 5.01
CA ILE A 157 0.81 -1.06 6.17
C ILE A 157 0.55 0.11 7.12
N HIS A 158 0.15 1.25 6.60
CA HIS A 158 0.04 2.51 7.33
C HIS A 158 -1.39 2.85 7.78
N ILE A 159 -2.35 1.96 7.55
CA ILE A 159 -3.77 2.23 7.77
C ILE A 159 -4.33 1.34 8.89
N ASN A 160 -5.31 1.88 9.62
CA ASN A 160 -6.00 1.14 10.66
C ASN A 160 -6.83 -0.01 10.05
N GLU A 161 -6.79 -1.19 10.65
CA GLU A 161 -7.48 -2.38 10.17
C GLU A 161 -9.01 -2.25 10.11
N ALA A 162 -9.58 -1.38 10.95
CA ALA A 162 -11.03 -1.11 10.96
C ALA A 162 -11.59 -0.48 9.66
N VAL A 163 -10.72 -0.03 8.77
CA VAL A 163 -11.10 0.60 7.49
C VAL A 163 -11.33 -0.41 6.37
N PHE A 164 -10.79 -1.62 6.51
CA PHE A 164 -10.87 -2.64 5.46
C PHE A 164 -12.22 -3.36 5.48
N LYS A 165 -12.80 -3.54 4.30
CA LYS A 165 -13.95 -4.42 4.11
C LYS A 165 -13.48 -5.81 3.73
N LEU A 166 -14.06 -6.81 4.38
CA LEU A 166 -13.66 -8.21 4.21
C LEU A 166 -13.71 -8.65 2.73
N ASP A 167 -14.76 -8.28 2.02
CA ASP A 167 -14.93 -8.67 0.61
C ASP A 167 -13.82 -8.06 -0.28
N GLU A 168 -13.45 -6.80 -0.05
CA GLU A 168 -12.38 -6.12 -0.79
C GLU A 168 -11.01 -6.78 -0.51
N ILE A 169 -10.78 -7.27 0.70
CA ILE A 169 -9.56 -8.00 1.05
C ILE A 169 -9.54 -9.38 0.40
N LYS A 170 -10.67 -10.09 0.38
CA LYS A 170 -10.77 -11.38 -0.32
C LYS A 170 -10.51 -11.23 -1.83
N GLU A 171 -11.04 -10.17 -2.45
CA GLU A 171 -10.73 -9.84 -3.85
C GLU A 171 -9.23 -9.53 -4.05
N TYR A 172 -8.60 -8.75 -3.15
CA TYR A 172 -7.16 -8.51 -3.21
C TYR A 172 -6.35 -9.82 -3.12
N VAL A 173 -6.72 -10.72 -2.20
CA VAL A 173 -6.11 -12.04 -2.05
C VAL A 173 -6.19 -12.82 -3.35
N ASP A 174 -7.38 -12.90 -3.95
CA ASP A 174 -7.59 -13.62 -5.20
C ASP A 174 -6.75 -13.05 -6.35
N LEU A 175 -6.71 -11.74 -6.51
CA LEU A 175 -5.90 -11.07 -7.52
C LEU A 175 -4.41 -11.34 -7.33
N ALA A 176 -3.91 -11.29 -6.09
CA ALA A 176 -2.51 -11.60 -5.78
C ALA A 176 -2.17 -13.07 -6.08
N LEU A 177 -3.05 -14.00 -5.72
CA LEU A 177 -2.87 -15.42 -6.02
C LEU A 177 -2.90 -15.68 -7.53
N LEU A 178 -3.86 -15.12 -8.29
CA LEU A 178 -3.92 -15.24 -9.74
C LEU A 178 -2.65 -14.70 -10.41
N LEU A 179 -2.16 -13.54 -9.97
CA LEU A 179 -0.92 -12.98 -10.48
C LEU A 179 0.28 -13.87 -10.15
N SER A 180 0.34 -14.44 -8.94
CA SER A 180 1.43 -15.38 -8.57
C SER A 180 1.45 -16.63 -9.44
N LEU A 181 0.28 -17.18 -9.79
CA LEU A 181 0.14 -18.30 -10.72
C LEU A 181 0.60 -17.93 -12.13
N LYS A 182 0.20 -16.76 -12.61
CA LYS A 182 0.63 -16.26 -13.92
C LYS A 182 2.15 -16.13 -14.00
N ILE A 183 2.80 -15.60 -12.95
CA ILE A 183 4.25 -15.49 -12.87
C ILE A 183 4.92 -16.87 -12.93
N LYS A 184 4.36 -17.87 -12.25
CA LYS A 184 4.88 -19.25 -12.26
C LYS A 184 4.68 -19.96 -13.61
N GLY A 185 3.96 -19.35 -14.56
CA GLY A 185 3.68 -19.93 -15.86
C GLY A 185 2.64 -21.06 -15.82
N ARG A 186 1.74 -20.98 -14.87
CA ARG A 186 0.63 -21.92 -14.66
C ARG A 186 -0.71 -21.29 -14.98
#